data_b92abe126188d05e045e815ec02199da
#
_entry.id   b92abe126188d05e045e815ec02199da
#
_cell.length_a   1.000
_cell.length_b   1.000
_cell.length_c   1.000
_cell.angle_alpha   90.00
_cell.angle_beta   90.00
_cell.angle_gamma   90.00
#
_symmetry.space_group_name_H-M   'P 1'
#
loop_
_entity.id
_entity.type
_entity.pdbx_description
1 polymer ?
#
loop_
_entity_poly.entity_id
_entity_poly.type
_entity_poly.pdbx_seq_one_letter_code
_entity_poly.pdbx_strand_id
1 'polypeptide(L)'
;MVRNRAEGSVLGAEPKRKFAKRKSEFPQLPAAPDDYPTFPDKSAWPVVFPDLPPAADGGPRRPPQHTSKAVAPQIPADQLPNHVAIVMDGNGRWATQRGLHRTEGHKMGEAVLIDITCGAIELGIKHLSVYAFSTENWKRSPEEVHFLMGFNREVVARRRENLDAMGVRMRWVGSRPRMWRSVIKEFEIAEQMTVNNDVITVNYCVNYGGRAEIAEAASAISREVAAGRLSADRITEATVARHLQRPDIPDVDLFLRTSGEQRSSNFMIWQAAYAEYVFQDKLWPDYDRRDLWAACEEYVNRNRRFGRA
;
A
#
# COMPACT_ATOMS: atom_id res chain seq x y z
N MET A 1 -81.17 -23.78 -5.80
CA MET A 1 -81.24 -22.33 -5.36
C MET A 1 -79.98 -22.01 -4.56
N VAL A 2 -79.50 -20.87 -4.80
CA VAL A 2 -78.41 -20.08 -4.17
C VAL A 2 -77.11 -20.06 -4.96
N ARG A 3 -76.88 -18.87 -5.53
CA ARG A 3 -75.69 -18.38 -6.24
C ARG A 3 -74.56 -18.12 -5.24
N ASN A 4 -73.35 -18.51 -5.59
CA ASN A 4 -72.13 -17.94 -4.97
C ASN A 4 -71.31 -17.17 -6.01
N ARG A 5 -71.15 -15.88 -5.77
CA ARG A 5 -70.29 -14.97 -6.51
C ARG A 5 -68.85 -15.19 -6.03
N ALA A 6 -67.94 -15.36 -6.94
CA ALA A 6 -66.51 -15.28 -6.72
C ALA A 6 -66.09 -13.79 -6.76
N GLU A 7 -65.53 -13.32 -5.67
CA GLU A 7 -64.85 -12.01 -5.62
C GLU A 7 -63.35 -12.24 -5.94
N GLY A 8 -62.95 -11.70 -7.07
CA GLY A 8 -61.53 -11.66 -7.46
C GLY A 8 -60.80 -10.57 -6.72
N SER A 9 -59.81 -10.90 -5.92
CA SER A 9 -58.89 -9.96 -5.33
C SER A 9 -57.88 -9.46 -6.39
N VAL A 10 -57.97 -8.21 -6.72
CA VAL A 10 -57.00 -7.49 -7.54
C VAL A 10 -55.77 -7.22 -6.68
N LEU A 11 -54.69 -7.97 -6.92
CA LEU A 11 -53.38 -7.67 -6.38
C LEU A 11 -52.87 -6.36 -7.04
N GLY A 12 -52.85 -5.32 -6.25
CA GLY A 12 -52.33 -4.01 -6.64
C GLY A 12 -50.85 -4.12 -7.02
N ALA A 13 -50.53 -3.68 -8.24
CA ALA A 13 -49.17 -3.52 -8.71
C ALA A 13 -48.44 -2.48 -7.88
N GLU A 14 -47.40 -2.86 -7.16
CA GLU A 14 -46.48 -1.92 -6.51
C GLU A 14 -45.85 -0.99 -7.54
N PRO A 15 -45.74 0.32 -7.24
CA PRO A 15 -45.14 1.26 -8.17
C PRO A 15 -43.64 0.98 -8.25
N LYS A 16 -43.14 0.66 -9.46
CA LYS A 16 -41.73 0.57 -9.78
C LYS A 16 -41.05 1.87 -9.37
N ARG A 17 -40.33 1.87 -8.25
CA ARG A 17 -39.44 2.96 -7.85
C ARG A 17 -38.38 3.10 -8.95
N LYS A 18 -38.48 4.15 -9.75
CA LYS A 18 -37.41 4.61 -10.64
C LYS A 18 -36.26 5.04 -9.75
N PHE A 19 -35.24 4.20 -9.60
CA PHE A 19 -33.94 4.65 -9.10
C PHE A 19 -33.42 5.68 -10.10
N ALA A 20 -33.58 6.95 -9.78
CA ALA A 20 -32.88 8.01 -10.47
C ALA A 20 -31.39 7.72 -10.33
N LYS A 21 -30.70 7.54 -11.47
CA LYS A 21 -29.24 7.52 -11.51
C LYS A 21 -28.77 8.88 -10.97
N ARG A 22 -28.46 8.96 -9.68
CA ARG A 22 -27.66 10.06 -9.16
C ARG A 22 -26.32 9.94 -9.90
N LYS A 23 -26.13 10.78 -10.91
CA LYS A 23 -24.79 11.15 -11.34
C LYS A 23 -24.11 11.65 -10.09
N SER A 24 -23.15 10.92 -9.58
CA SER A 24 -22.24 11.42 -8.56
C SER A 24 -21.41 12.51 -9.23
N GLU A 25 -21.92 13.73 -9.18
CA GLU A 25 -21.09 14.92 -9.43
C GLU A 25 -20.15 15.04 -8.23
N PHE A 26 -19.08 14.24 -8.26
CA PHE A 26 -17.91 14.60 -7.51
C PHE A 26 -17.34 15.83 -8.18
N PRO A 27 -17.06 16.93 -7.44
CA PRO A 27 -16.36 18.05 -8.02
C PRO A 27 -15.09 17.49 -8.68
N GLN A 28 -14.94 17.73 -9.98
CA GLN A 28 -13.69 17.41 -10.66
C GLN A 28 -12.63 18.28 -9.99
N LEU A 29 -11.70 17.66 -9.27
CA LEU A 29 -10.54 18.38 -8.78
C LEU A 29 -9.86 19.01 -10.01
N PRO A 30 -9.50 20.31 -9.94
CA PRO A 30 -8.83 20.96 -11.05
C PRO A 30 -7.62 20.14 -11.49
N ALA A 31 -7.34 20.13 -12.79
CA ALA A 31 -6.07 19.61 -13.30
C ALA A 31 -4.93 20.24 -12.49
N ALA A 32 -3.89 19.45 -12.16
CA ALA A 32 -2.74 20.02 -11.45
C ALA A 32 -2.29 21.27 -12.19
N PRO A 33 -2.14 22.42 -11.51
CA PRO A 33 -1.62 23.62 -12.14
C PRO A 33 -0.25 23.30 -12.78
N ASP A 34 0.01 23.83 -13.97
CA ASP A 34 1.30 23.66 -14.66
C ASP A 34 2.48 24.26 -13.87
N ASP A 35 2.19 25.10 -12.89
CA ASP A 35 3.09 25.80 -11.98
C ASP A 35 3.16 25.19 -10.58
N TYR A 36 3.05 23.87 -10.46
CA TYR A 36 3.39 23.18 -9.23
C TYR A 36 4.81 23.59 -8.81
N PRO A 37 5.02 24.06 -7.56
CA PRO A 37 6.35 24.48 -7.15
C PRO A 37 7.31 23.31 -7.42
N THR A 38 8.21 23.53 -8.38
CA THR A 38 9.34 22.63 -8.63
C THR A 38 10.05 22.46 -7.31
N PHE A 39 10.14 21.24 -6.82
CA PHE A 39 10.82 20.95 -5.56
C PHE A 39 12.21 21.58 -5.59
N PRO A 40 12.65 22.18 -4.48
CA PRO A 40 13.97 22.78 -4.40
C PRO A 40 15.03 21.78 -4.84
N ASP A 41 16.06 22.31 -5.46
CA ASP A 41 17.21 21.65 -6.05
C ASP A 41 17.50 20.23 -5.52
N LYS A 42 17.60 19.28 -6.44
CA LYS A 42 17.89 17.86 -6.16
C LYS A 42 19.14 17.64 -5.31
N SER A 43 20.04 18.62 -5.25
CA SER A 43 21.26 18.60 -4.43
C SER A 43 21.00 18.68 -2.92
N ALA A 44 19.81 19.11 -2.49
CA ALA A 44 19.42 19.21 -1.07
C ALA A 44 18.78 17.92 -0.51
N TRP A 45 18.68 16.84 -1.28
CA TRP A 45 18.11 15.58 -0.82
C TRP A 45 19.14 14.73 -0.09
N PRO A 46 18.90 14.30 1.15
CA PRO A 46 19.90 13.62 1.99
C PRO A 46 20.32 12.23 1.48
N VAL A 47 19.67 11.70 0.46
CA VAL A 47 20.10 10.47 -0.21
C VAL A 47 20.01 10.68 -1.72
N VAL A 48 21.09 11.21 -2.28
CA VAL A 48 21.40 10.98 -3.69
C VAL A 48 21.85 9.53 -3.77
N PHE A 49 21.01 8.64 -4.30
CA PHE A 49 21.51 7.33 -4.71
C PHE A 49 22.58 7.60 -5.77
N PRO A 50 23.83 7.22 -5.52
CA PRO A 50 24.83 7.31 -6.58
C PRO A 50 24.34 6.49 -7.76
N ASP A 51 24.62 6.94 -8.97
CA ASP A 51 24.45 6.10 -10.15
C ASP A 51 25.23 4.83 -9.91
N LEU A 52 24.52 3.77 -9.57
CA LEU A 52 25.16 2.49 -9.28
C LEU A 52 25.68 1.93 -10.62
N PRO A 53 26.97 1.62 -10.74
CA PRO A 53 27.50 1.00 -11.96
C PRO A 53 26.73 -0.32 -12.22
N PRO A 54 26.54 -0.74 -13.48
CA PRO A 54 25.91 -2.02 -13.78
C PRO A 54 26.64 -3.12 -13.02
N ALA A 55 25.89 -4.12 -12.55
CA ALA A 55 26.50 -5.31 -11.94
C ALA A 55 27.44 -5.97 -12.98
N ALA A 56 28.61 -6.40 -12.54
CA ALA A 56 29.63 -6.96 -13.45
C ALA A 56 29.16 -8.26 -14.16
N ASP A 57 28.15 -8.92 -13.60
CA ASP A 57 27.53 -10.16 -14.08
C ASP A 57 26.21 -9.96 -14.84
N GLY A 58 25.79 -8.70 -15.04
CA GLY A 58 24.52 -8.36 -15.69
C GLY A 58 23.26 -8.66 -14.86
N GLY A 59 23.41 -9.10 -13.60
CA GLY A 59 22.32 -9.35 -12.67
C GLY A 59 21.81 -8.08 -11.98
N PRO A 60 20.85 -8.20 -11.03
CA PRO A 60 20.39 -7.07 -10.24
C PRO A 60 21.52 -6.47 -9.40
N ARG A 61 21.54 -5.15 -9.31
CA ARG A 61 22.54 -4.43 -8.52
C ARG A 61 22.33 -4.66 -7.04
N ARG A 62 23.42 -4.85 -6.31
CA ARG A 62 23.36 -4.87 -4.85
C ARG A 62 22.99 -3.49 -4.29
N PRO A 63 22.18 -3.45 -3.22
CA PRO A 63 21.95 -2.22 -2.48
C PRO A 63 23.27 -1.53 -2.08
N PRO A 64 23.33 -0.20 -2.07
CA PRO A 64 24.49 0.51 -1.56
C PRO A 64 24.66 0.20 -0.06
N GLN A 65 25.92 0.09 0.37
CA GLN A 65 26.21 -0.12 1.78
C GLN A 65 25.66 1.04 2.62
N HIS A 66 25.11 0.72 3.80
CA HIS A 66 24.62 1.74 4.72
C HIS A 66 25.78 2.65 5.16
N THR A 67 25.52 3.95 5.35
CA THR A 67 26.52 4.96 5.70
C THR A 67 27.27 4.65 7.00
N SER A 68 26.61 3.99 7.98
CA SER A 68 27.23 3.52 9.21
C SER A 68 28.12 2.29 9.05
N LYS A 69 28.19 1.70 7.85
CA LYS A 69 28.84 0.42 7.56
C LYS A 69 28.24 -0.79 8.28
N ALA A 70 27.05 -0.63 8.88
CA ALA A 70 26.33 -1.76 9.47
C ALA A 70 26.02 -2.79 8.39
N VAL A 71 25.98 -4.06 8.81
CA VAL A 71 25.70 -5.22 7.97
C VAL A 71 24.43 -5.89 8.49
N ALA A 72 23.60 -6.38 7.58
CA ALA A 72 22.36 -7.06 7.92
C ALA A 72 22.64 -8.30 8.79
N PRO A 73 21.83 -8.58 9.82
CA PRO A 73 21.95 -9.77 10.63
C PRO A 73 21.76 -11.02 9.79
N GLN A 74 22.46 -12.09 10.16
CA GLN A 74 22.33 -13.39 9.50
C GLN A 74 21.16 -14.15 10.11
N ILE A 75 19.98 -14.02 9.51
CA ILE A 75 18.76 -14.73 9.90
C ILE A 75 18.53 -15.87 8.90
N PRO A 76 18.28 -17.12 9.36
CA PRO A 76 17.92 -18.21 8.47
C PRO A 76 16.69 -17.86 7.61
N ALA A 77 16.72 -18.19 6.33
CA ALA A 77 15.67 -17.79 5.38
C ALA A 77 14.26 -18.33 5.74
N ASP A 78 14.18 -19.47 6.38
CA ASP A 78 12.95 -20.10 6.88
C ASP A 78 12.36 -19.42 8.15
N GLN A 79 13.15 -18.56 8.80
CA GLN A 79 12.73 -17.78 9.97
C GLN A 79 12.40 -16.32 9.62
N LEU A 80 12.81 -15.83 8.45
CA LEU A 80 12.52 -14.47 8.02
C LEU A 80 11.03 -14.27 7.72
N PRO A 81 10.48 -13.08 8.00
CA PRO A 81 9.18 -12.73 7.46
C PRO A 81 9.25 -12.68 5.93
N ASN A 82 8.40 -13.43 5.25
CA ASN A 82 8.29 -13.37 3.79
C ASN A 82 7.67 -12.04 3.34
N HIS A 83 6.70 -11.53 4.10
CA HIS A 83 5.99 -10.29 3.80
C HIS A 83 5.98 -9.35 5.01
N VAL A 84 6.57 -8.17 4.84
CA VAL A 84 6.55 -7.08 5.82
C VAL A 84 5.62 -5.97 5.35
N ALA A 85 4.66 -5.57 6.19
CA ALA A 85 3.78 -4.44 5.94
C ALA A 85 4.12 -3.27 6.87
N ILE A 86 4.36 -2.07 6.32
CA ILE A 86 4.82 -0.91 7.09
C ILE A 86 3.85 0.25 7.00
N VAL A 87 3.40 0.73 8.18
CA VAL A 87 2.73 2.03 8.31
C VAL A 87 3.79 3.09 8.62
N MET A 88 4.10 3.90 7.63
CA MET A 88 5.13 4.96 7.66
C MET A 88 4.59 6.20 8.38
N ASP A 89 4.44 6.12 9.70
CA ASP A 89 3.84 7.18 10.51
C ASP A 89 4.89 8.09 11.16
N GLY A 90 4.48 9.34 11.46
CA GLY A 90 5.30 10.32 12.15
C GLY A 90 5.87 11.45 11.29
N ASN A 91 5.71 11.42 9.96
CA ASN A 91 6.24 12.45 9.06
C ASN A 91 5.88 13.88 9.50
N GLY A 92 4.58 14.11 9.73
CA GLY A 92 4.10 15.43 10.14
C GLY A 92 4.59 15.85 11.52
N ARG A 93 4.64 14.93 12.50
CA ARG A 93 5.17 15.19 13.86
C ARG A 93 6.66 15.54 13.81
N TRP A 94 7.43 14.80 13.05
CA TRP A 94 8.85 15.04 12.83
C TRP A 94 9.13 16.46 12.34
N ALA A 95 8.40 16.91 11.32
CA ALA A 95 8.52 18.25 10.77
C ALA A 95 8.11 19.33 11.80
N THR A 96 6.95 19.16 12.44
CA THR A 96 6.44 20.11 13.42
C THR A 96 7.38 20.27 14.63
N GLN A 97 7.99 19.19 15.13
CA GLN A 97 8.97 19.23 16.22
C GLN A 97 10.23 20.04 15.85
N ARG A 98 10.51 20.21 14.56
CA ARG A 98 11.66 20.96 14.02
C ARG A 98 11.28 22.35 13.49
N GLY A 99 10.03 22.80 13.73
CA GLY A 99 9.54 24.07 13.22
C GLY A 99 9.39 24.11 11.70
N LEU A 100 9.34 22.94 11.04
CA LEU A 100 9.21 22.81 9.60
C LEU A 100 7.74 22.58 9.19
N HIS A 101 7.44 22.89 7.92
CA HIS A 101 6.15 22.54 7.35
C HIS A 101 5.98 21.02 7.27
N ARG A 102 4.76 20.51 7.48
CA ARG A 102 4.47 19.06 7.52
C ARG A 102 4.95 18.27 6.29
N THR A 103 4.96 18.92 5.12
CA THR A 103 5.43 18.35 3.86
C THR A 103 6.91 17.98 3.87
N GLU A 104 7.74 18.67 4.65
CA GLU A 104 9.18 18.38 4.74
C GLU A 104 9.44 17.01 5.37
N GLY A 105 8.62 16.60 6.33
CA GLY A 105 8.68 15.24 6.87
C GLY A 105 8.40 14.16 5.83
N HIS A 106 7.47 14.39 4.91
CA HIS A 106 7.20 13.44 3.82
C HIS A 106 8.37 13.35 2.82
N LYS A 107 9.02 14.47 2.52
CA LYS A 107 10.22 14.47 1.67
C LYS A 107 11.36 13.67 2.30
N MET A 108 11.59 13.84 3.60
CA MET A 108 12.59 13.06 4.34
C MET A 108 12.22 11.56 4.38
N GLY A 109 10.93 11.24 4.55
CA GLY A 109 10.43 9.87 4.56
C GLY A 109 10.63 9.10 3.26
N GLU A 110 10.81 9.77 2.11
CA GLU A 110 11.16 9.12 0.83
C GLU A 110 12.52 8.43 0.90
N ALA A 111 13.54 9.12 1.41
CA ALA A 111 14.88 8.56 1.55
C ALA A 111 14.87 7.31 2.44
N VAL A 112 14.10 7.37 3.53
CA VAL A 112 13.92 6.25 4.44
C VAL A 112 13.27 5.05 3.72
N LEU A 113 12.25 5.27 2.89
CA LEU A 113 11.60 4.20 2.14
C LEU A 113 12.58 3.43 1.24
N ILE A 114 13.47 4.16 0.57
CA ILE A 114 14.48 3.53 -0.28
C ILE A 114 15.51 2.77 0.57
N ASP A 115 15.95 3.34 1.69
CA ASP A 115 16.88 2.68 2.60
C ASP A 115 16.28 1.41 3.21
N ILE A 116 15.02 1.44 3.62
CA ILE A 116 14.27 0.27 4.09
C ILE A 116 14.15 -0.79 2.99
N THR A 117 13.89 -0.38 1.74
CA THR A 117 13.87 -1.33 0.61
C THR A 117 15.23 -2.00 0.43
N CYS A 118 16.31 -1.25 0.54
CA CYS A 118 17.66 -1.82 0.54
C CYS A 118 17.87 -2.82 1.69
N GLY A 119 17.48 -2.45 2.90
CA GLY A 119 17.58 -3.33 4.07
C GLY A 119 16.74 -4.60 3.95
N ALA A 120 15.56 -4.52 3.33
CA ALA A 120 14.73 -5.68 3.05
C ALA A 120 15.37 -6.63 2.02
N ILE A 121 16.02 -6.08 0.98
CA ILE A 121 16.79 -6.87 0.00
C ILE A 121 17.97 -7.57 0.69
N GLU A 122 18.70 -6.86 1.54
CA GLU A 122 19.86 -7.39 2.27
C GLU A 122 19.49 -8.55 3.21
N LEU A 123 18.29 -8.53 3.80
CA LEU A 123 17.75 -9.64 4.59
C LEU A 123 17.23 -10.80 3.71
N GLY A 124 16.79 -10.51 2.48
CA GLY A 124 16.14 -11.51 1.62
C GLY A 124 14.63 -11.56 1.72
N ILE A 125 13.98 -10.52 2.29
CA ILE A 125 12.53 -10.36 2.34
C ILE A 125 11.95 -10.33 0.91
N LYS A 126 10.83 -11.00 0.68
CA LYS A 126 10.26 -11.14 -0.67
C LYS A 126 9.15 -10.14 -0.97
N HIS A 127 8.42 -9.69 0.04
CA HIS A 127 7.35 -8.72 -0.12
C HIS A 127 7.46 -7.61 0.92
N LEU A 128 7.36 -6.37 0.45
CA LEU A 128 7.31 -5.17 1.30
C LEU A 128 6.09 -4.35 0.88
N SER A 129 5.11 -4.19 1.78
CA SER A 129 3.95 -3.34 1.54
C SER A 129 4.04 -2.07 2.37
N VAL A 130 3.90 -0.91 1.72
CA VAL A 130 4.07 0.40 2.38
C VAL A 130 2.81 1.25 2.26
N TYR A 131 2.33 1.79 3.38
CA TYR A 131 1.13 2.60 3.45
C TYR A 131 1.43 4.06 3.14
N ALA A 132 1.39 4.42 1.85
CA ALA A 132 1.75 5.77 1.39
C ALA A 132 0.57 6.75 1.42
N PHE A 133 -0.66 6.30 1.12
CA PHE A 133 -1.87 7.15 1.17
C PHE A 133 -3.12 6.31 1.43
N SER A 134 -3.77 6.54 2.57
CA SER A 134 -5.01 5.83 2.92
C SER A 134 -6.25 6.49 2.32
N THR A 135 -7.34 5.72 2.22
CA THR A 135 -8.66 6.26 1.85
C THR A 135 -9.15 7.33 2.82
N GLU A 136 -8.72 7.32 4.07
CA GLU A 136 -9.05 8.32 5.09
C GLU A 136 -8.29 9.63 4.89
N ASN A 137 -7.14 9.61 4.21
CA ASN A 137 -6.34 10.81 3.95
C ASN A 137 -7.04 11.83 3.04
N TRP A 138 -8.05 11.41 2.28
CA TRP A 138 -8.90 12.35 1.53
C TRP A 138 -9.68 13.35 2.39
N LYS A 139 -9.72 13.14 3.73
CA LYS A 139 -10.33 14.06 4.69
C LYS A 139 -9.37 15.14 5.18
N ARG A 140 -8.10 15.08 4.78
CA ARG A 140 -7.10 16.12 5.09
C ARG A 140 -7.38 17.40 4.33
N SER A 141 -6.65 18.47 4.65
CA SER A 141 -6.79 19.72 3.90
C SER A 141 -6.55 19.50 2.40
N PRO A 142 -7.22 20.25 1.51
CA PRO A 142 -7.02 20.14 0.07
C PRO A 142 -5.55 20.32 -0.33
N GLU A 143 -4.82 21.21 0.32
CA GLU A 143 -3.40 21.48 0.08
C GLU A 143 -2.54 20.26 0.41
N GLU A 144 -2.79 19.60 1.57
CA GLU A 144 -2.05 18.40 1.97
C GLU A 144 -2.34 17.23 1.02
N VAL A 145 -3.62 17.04 0.63
CA VAL A 145 -4.01 16.02 -0.34
C VAL A 145 -3.34 16.26 -1.69
N HIS A 146 -3.35 17.50 -2.17
CA HIS A 146 -2.75 17.89 -3.44
C HIS A 146 -1.23 17.62 -3.41
N PHE A 147 -0.56 18.04 -2.34
CA PHE A 147 0.86 17.75 -2.13
C PHE A 147 1.14 16.24 -2.17
N LEU A 148 0.40 15.42 -1.39
CA LEU A 148 0.65 13.99 -1.29
C LEU A 148 0.43 13.27 -2.63
N MET A 149 -0.58 13.66 -3.41
CA MET A 149 -0.80 13.09 -4.74
C MET A 149 0.35 13.42 -5.70
N GLY A 150 0.77 14.69 -5.76
CA GLY A 150 1.92 15.11 -6.56
C GLY A 150 3.22 14.43 -6.13
N PHE A 151 3.45 14.36 -4.82
CA PHE A 151 4.62 13.72 -4.24
C PHE A 151 4.71 12.23 -4.59
N ASN A 152 3.61 11.46 -4.47
CA ASN A 152 3.59 10.04 -4.87
C ASN A 152 3.95 9.88 -6.36
N ARG A 153 3.41 10.73 -7.26
CA ARG A 153 3.75 10.72 -8.68
C ARG A 153 5.25 10.92 -8.90
N GLU A 154 5.82 11.92 -8.26
CA GLU A 154 7.22 12.28 -8.45
C GLU A 154 8.18 11.24 -7.87
N VAL A 155 7.87 10.70 -6.69
CA VAL A 155 8.68 9.65 -6.07
C VAL A 155 8.74 8.42 -6.99
N VAL A 156 7.60 7.96 -7.49
CA VAL A 156 7.55 6.80 -8.40
C VAL A 156 8.36 7.09 -9.67
N ALA A 157 8.13 8.23 -10.32
CA ALA A 157 8.83 8.59 -11.55
C ALA A 157 10.35 8.69 -11.37
N ARG A 158 10.81 9.25 -10.23
CA ARG A 158 12.23 9.48 -9.94
C ARG A 158 12.97 8.21 -9.51
N ARG A 159 12.27 7.29 -8.81
CA ARG A 159 12.92 6.13 -8.18
C ARG A 159 12.81 4.82 -8.99
N ARG A 160 11.90 4.75 -9.96
CA ARG A 160 11.65 3.50 -10.69
C ARG A 160 12.89 2.90 -11.34
N GLU A 161 13.76 3.73 -11.94
CA GLU A 161 14.99 3.23 -12.60
C GLU A 161 15.99 2.66 -11.60
N ASN A 162 16.17 3.33 -10.44
CA ASN A 162 17.06 2.83 -9.39
C ASN A 162 16.53 1.54 -8.77
N LEU A 163 15.22 1.46 -8.56
CA LEU A 163 14.57 0.27 -8.00
C LEU A 163 14.59 -0.89 -9.00
N ASP A 164 14.33 -0.61 -10.28
CA ASP A 164 14.46 -1.59 -11.38
C ASP A 164 15.86 -2.19 -11.43
N ALA A 165 16.89 -1.33 -11.39
CA ALA A 165 18.28 -1.75 -11.38
C ALA A 165 18.64 -2.69 -10.20
N MET A 166 17.95 -2.58 -9.06
CA MET A 166 18.11 -3.47 -7.91
C MET A 166 17.23 -4.73 -7.97
N GLY A 167 16.51 -4.94 -9.06
CA GLY A 167 15.60 -6.08 -9.21
C GLY A 167 14.33 -5.98 -8.38
N VAL A 168 13.92 -4.75 -8.01
CA VAL A 168 12.69 -4.50 -7.27
C VAL A 168 11.51 -4.49 -8.23
N ARG A 169 10.51 -5.35 -7.99
CA ARG A 169 9.22 -5.30 -8.64
C ARG A 169 8.31 -4.29 -7.94
N MET A 170 7.99 -3.21 -8.62
CA MET A 170 7.09 -2.18 -8.10
C MET A 170 5.63 -2.52 -8.43
N ARG A 171 4.74 -2.34 -7.46
CA ARG A 171 3.30 -2.58 -7.66
C ARG A 171 2.47 -1.54 -6.92
N TRP A 172 1.40 -1.08 -7.57
CA TRP A 172 0.40 -0.25 -6.91
C TRP A 172 -0.75 -1.11 -6.38
N VAL A 173 -1.16 -0.84 -5.14
CA VAL A 173 -2.32 -1.43 -4.47
C VAL A 173 -3.24 -0.30 -4.02
N GLY A 174 -4.47 -0.31 -4.49
CA GLY A 174 -5.44 0.74 -4.15
C GLY A 174 -6.53 0.92 -5.21
N SER A 175 -7.52 1.73 -4.88
CA SER A 175 -8.69 1.96 -5.72
C SER A 175 -8.47 3.12 -6.69
N ARG A 176 -8.93 2.97 -7.95
CA ARG A 176 -8.82 4.02 -8.99
C ARG A 176 -9.66 5.28 -8.74
N PRO A 177 -10.87 5.20 -8.18
CA PRO A 177 -11.70 6.38 -7.93
C PRO A 177 -10.97 7.44 -7.11
N ARG A 178 -11.12 8.72 -7.50
CA ARG A 178 -10.46 9.91 -6.92
C ARG A 178 -8.96 10.04 -7.19
N MET A 179 -8.27 8.98 -7.63
CA MET A 179 -6.85 9.08 -7.98
C MET A 179 -6.65 9.96 -9.23
N TRP A 180 -5.61 10.77 -9.22
CA TRP A 180 -5.23 11.51 -10.41
C TRP A 180 -4.72 10.56 -11.50
N ARG A 181 -5.17 10.78 -12.73
CA ARG A 181 -4.75 9.98 -13.88
C ARG A 181 -3.23 9.97 -14.07
N SER A 182 -2.56 11.10 -13.80
CA SER A 182 -1.10 11.21 -13.88
C SER A 182 -0.38 10.33 -12.85
N VAL A 183 -0.91 10.19 -11.63
CA VAL A 183 -0.36 9.27 -10.60
C VAL A 183 -0.51 7.83 -11.04
N ILE A 184 -1.73 7.46 -11.50
CA ILE A 184 -2.00 6.10 -12.01
C ILE A 184 -1.04 5.76 -13.15
N LYS A 185 -0.85 6.68 -14.09
CA LYS A 185 0.06 6.48 -15.24
C LYS A 185 1.50 6.19 -14.80
N GLU A 186 2.03 6.92 -13.82
CA GLU A 186 3.39 6.67 -13.33
C GLU A 186 3.52 5.29 -12.67
N PHE A 187 2.50 4.85 -11.91
CA PHE A 187 2.49 3.49 -11.38
C PHE A 187 2.41 2.44 -12.48
N GLU A 188 1.57 2.63 -13.50
CA GLU A 188 1.46 1.72 -14.64
C GLU A 188 2.80 1.59 -15.39
N ILE A 189 3.53 2.71 -15.58
CA ILE A 189 4.87 2.70 -16.18
C ILE A 189 5.85 1.94 -15.30
N ALA A 190 5.86 2.20 -13.98
CA ALA A 190 6.75 1.51 -13.05
C ALA A 190 6.45 0.01 -12.96
N GLU A 191 5.17 -0.40 -12.89
CA GLU A 191 4.76 -1.81 -12.92
C GLU A 191 5.22 -2.51 -14.19
N GLN A 192 5.05 -1.88 -15.35
CA GLN A 192 5.45 -2.45 -16.63
C GLN A 192 6.98 -2.57 -16.77
N MET A 193 7.73 -1.55 -16.33
CA MET A 193 9.19 -1.55 -16.33
C MET A 193 9.75 -2.69 -15.49
N THR A 194 9.19 -2.92 -14.31
CA THR A 194 9.72 -3.82 -13.29
C THR A 194 9.01 -5.18 -13.23
N VAL A 195 8.19 -5.51 -14.26
CA VAL A 195 7.31 -6.70 -14.25
C VAL A 195 8.06 -8.02 -14.11
N ASN A 196 9.29 -8.10 -14.60
CA ASN A 196 10.13 -9.32 -14.59
C ASN A 196 11.09 -9.37 -13.39
N ASN A 197 11.10 -8.36 -12.53
CA ASN A 197 11.97 -8.33 -11.37
C ASN A 197 11.46 -9.28 -10.27
N ASP A 198 12.37 -9.96 -9.58
CA ASP A 198 12.08 -11.05 -8.64
C ASP A 198 12.89 -11.01 -7.33
N VAL A 199 13.76 -10.00 -7.14
CA VAL A 199 14.53 -9.86 -5.90
C VAL A 199 13.59 -9.58 -4.73
N ILE A 200 12.74 -8.55 -4.85
CA ILE A 200 11.71 -8.19 -3.89
C ILE A 200 10.54 -7.52 -4.63
N THR A 201 9.31 -7.74 -4.14
CA THR A 201 8.13 -7.00 -4.58
C THR A 201 7.81 -5.91 -3.58
N VAL A 202 7.79 -4.64 -4.02
CA VAL A 202 7.35 -3.50 -3.20
C VAL A 202 5.95 -3.06 -3.62
N ASN A 203 4.99 -3.19 -2.72
CA ASN A 203 3.60 -2.82 -2.91
C ASN A 203 3.36 -1.42 -2.33
N TYR A 204 3.17 -0.45 -3.20
CA TYR A 204 2.83 0.93 -2.82
C TYR A 204 1.31 1.04 -2.61
N CYS A 205 0.87 1.09 -1.35
CA CYS A 205 -0.54 1.19 -1.00
C CYS A 205 -0.96 2.67 -1.03
N VAL A 206 -1.56 3.09 -2.15
CA VAL A 206 -1.99 4.48 -2.41
C VAL A 206 -3.47 4.50 -2.75
N ASN A 207 -4.24 5.34 -2.07
CA ASN A 207 -5.71 5.30 -2.07
C ASN A 207 -6.22 3.91 -1.67
N TYR A 208 -5.59 3.36 -0.64
CA TYR A 208 -5.87 2.04 -0.12
C TYR A 208 -6.60 2.12 1.24
N GLY A 209 -7.42 1.11 1.52
CA GLY A 209 -8.02 0.88 2.81
C GLY A 209 -8.64 -0.53 2.85
N GLY A 210 -8.28 -1.35 3.83
CA GLY A 210 -8.67 -2.76 3.89
C GLY A 210 -10.18 -2.97 3.93
N ARG A 211 -10.94 -2.09 4.62
CA ARG A 211 -12.41 -2.16 4.59
C ARG A 211 -12.98 -1.87 3.19
N ALA A 212 -12.40 -0.93 2.46
CA ALA A 212 -12.81 -0.61 1.10
C ALA A 212 -12.48 -1.78 0.16
N GLU A 213 -11.28 -2.36 0.28
CA GLU A 213 -10.86 -3.54 -0.47
C GLU A 213 -11.81 -4.72 -0.28
N ILE A 214 -12.18 -5.05 0.97
CA ILE A 214 -13.14 -6.12 1.28
C ILE A 214 -14.53 -5.81 0.69
N ALA A 215 -14.99 -4.56 0.76
CA ALA A 215 -16.26 -4.15 0.18
C ALA A 215 -16.26 -4.25 -1.36
N GLU A 216 -15.14 -3.91 -2.01
CA GLU A 216 -14.95 -4.09 -3.45
C GLU A 216 -14.96 -5.58 -3.83
N ALA A 217 -14.28 -6.44 -3.05
CA ALA A 217 -14.29 -7.87 -3.24
C ALA A 217 -15.70 -8.46 -3.09
N ALA A 218 -16.43 -8.09 -2.05
CA ALA A 218 -17.83 -8.51 -1.84
C ALA A 218 -18.73 -8.07 -3.00
N SER A 219 -18.56 -6.85 -3.51
CA SER A 219 -19.29 -6.34 -4.68
C SER A 219 -18.95 -7.12 -5.96
N ALA A 220 -17.68 -7.51 -6.15
CA ALA A 220 -17.27 -8.34 -7.29
C ALA A 220 -17.87 -9.75 -7.21
N ILE A 221 -17.82 -10.39 -6.06
CA ILE A 221 -18.42 -11.69 -5.77
C ILE A 221 -19.94 -11.66 -6.03
N SER A 222 -20.64 -10.62 -5.53
CA SER A 222 -22.08 -10.43 -5.76
C SER A 222 -22.43 -10.37 -7.25
N ARG A 223 -21.59 -9.69 -8.06
CA ARG A 223 -21.79 -9.66 -9.53
C ARG A 223 -21.59 -11.02 -10.19
N GLU A 224 -20.65 -11.82 -9.70
CA GLU A 224 -20.45 -13.19 -10.20
C GLU A 224 -21.61 -14.12 -9.86
N VAL A 225 -22.13 -14.01 -8.64
CA VAL A 225 -23.32 -14.74 -8.22
C VAL A 225 -24.54 -14.35 -9.06
N ALA A 226 -24.79 -13.05 -9.23
CA ALA A 226 -25.89 -12.55 -10.06
C ALA A 226 -25.79 -12.98 -11.53
N ALA A 227 -24.57 -13.19 -12.05
CA ALA A 227 -24.30 -13.67 -13.40
C ALA A 227 -24.29 -15.21 -13.52
N GLY A 228 -24.57 -15.96 -12.44
CA GLY A 228 -24.58 -17.42 -12.42
C GLY A 228 -23.18 -18.07 -12.53
N ARG A 229 -22.09 -17.31 -12.43
CA ARG A 229 -20.71 -17.85 -12.49
C ARG A 229 -20.23 -18.41 -11.16
N LEU A 230 -20.86 -18.03 -10.05
CA LEU A 230 -20.56 -18.50 -8.70
C LEU A 230 -21.86 -18.79 -7.96
N SER A 231 -21.92 -19.95 -7.24
CA SER A 231 -23.00 -20.19 -6.29
C SER A 231 -22.73 -19.50 -4.96
N ALA A 232 -23.75 -18.86 -4.37
CA ALA A 232 -23.63 -18.19 -3.07
C ALA A 232 -23.15 -19.15 -1.96
N ASP A 233 -23.59 -20.43 -2.01
CA ASP A 233 -23.24 -21.47 -1.03
C ASP A 233 -21.77 -21.93 -1.14
N ARG A 234 -21.05 -21.52 -2.18
CA ARG A 234 -19.64 -21.84 -2.41
C ARG A 234 -18.68 -20.69 -2.11
N ILE A 235 -19.17 -19.62 -1.50
CA ILE A 235 -18.32 -18.51 -1.08
C ILE A 235 -17.54 -18.94 0.17
N THR A 236 -16.22 -18.88 0.07
CA THR A 236 -15.26 -19.22 1.14
C THR A 236 -14.26 -18.08 1.34
N GLU A 237 -13.39 -18.16 2.35
CA GLU A 237 -12.27 -17.25 2.54
C GLU A 237 -11.39 -17.15 1.27
N ALA A 238 -11.11 -18.30 0.64
CA ALA A 238 -10.37 -18.35 -0.61
C ALA A 238 -11.09 -17.63 -1.76
N THR A 239 -12.44 -17.61 -1.74
CA THR A 239 -13.23 -16.83 -2.71
C THR A 239 -13.01 -15.34 -2.48
N VAL A 240 -13.04 -14.86 -1.24
CA VAL A 240 -12.78 -13.46 -0.91
C VAL A 240 -11.35 -13.08 -1.29
N ALA A 241 -10.36 -13.89 -0.89
CA ALA A 241 -8.95 -13.64 -1.18
C ALA A 241 -8.69 -13.45 -2.68
N ARG A 242 -9.32 -14.27 -3.56
CA ARG A 242 -9.18 -14.13 -5.02
C ARG A 242 -9.81 -12.87 -5.61
N HIS A 243 -10.66 -12.17 -4.86
CA HIS A 243 -11.33 -10.96 -5.30
C HIS A 243 -10.75 -9.68 -4.65
N LEU A 244 -9.71 -9.82 -3.83
CA LEU A 244 -8.96 -8.66 -3.33
C LEU A 244 -8.25 -7.95 -4.49
N GLN A 245 -7.81 -6.72 -4.25
CA GLN A 245 -7.21 -5.86 -5.29
C GLN A 245 -5.96 -6.50 -5.93
N ARG A 246 -5.20 -7.25 -5.14
CA ARG A 246 -4.00 -8.00 -5.59
C ARG A 246 -4.00 -9.39 -4.92
N PRO A 247 -4.71 -10.36 -5.48
CA PRO A 247 -4.89 -11.67 -4.86
C PRO A 247 -3.62 -12.53 -4.78
N ASP A 248 -2.57 -12.12 -5.45
CA ASP A 248 -1.25 -12.76 -5.45
C ASP A 248 -0.27 -12.17 -4.41
N ILE A 249 -0.70 -11.17 -3.63
CA ILE A 249 0.07 -10.72 -2.46
C ILE A 249 -0.15 -11.72 -1.33
N PRO A 250 0.92 -12.31 -0.76
CA PRO A 250 0.79 -13.25 0.36
C PRO A 250 0.33 -12.54 1.63
N ASP A 251 -0.11 -13.33 2.61
CA ASP A 251 -0.42 -12.82 3.94
C ASP A 251 0.81 -12.12 4.56
N VAL A 252 0.54 -11.15 5.44
CA VAL A 252 1.57 -10.39 6.14
C VAL A 252 2.08 -11.21 7.32
N ASP A 253 3.39 -11.41 7.38
CA ASP A 253 4.03 -12.05 8.53
C ASP A 253 4.36 -11.05 9.63
N LEU A 254 4.92 -9.89 9.25
CA LEU A 254 5.32 -8.81 10.16
C LEU A 254 4.62 -7.51 9.78
N PHE A 255 3.78 -7.00 10.69
CA PHE A 255 3.17 -5.69 10.59
C PHE A 255 3.95 -4.70 11.45
N LEU A 256 4.59 -3.72 10.82
CA LEU A 256 5.43 -2.73 11.46
C LEU A 256 4.77 -1.35 11.42
N ARG A 257 4.75 -0.64 12.54
CA ARG A 257 4.32 0.76 12.57
C ARG A 257 5.26 1.60 13.41
N THR A 258 5.68 2.74 12.82
CA THR A 258 6.51 3.74 13.47
C THR A 258 5.68 4.73 14.29
N SER A 259 6.35 5.57 15.10
CA SER A 259 5.79 6.71 15.84
C SER A 259 4.99 6.41 17.11
N GLY A 260 5.12 5.20 17.69
CA GLY A 260 4.47 4.82 18.95
C GLY A 260 2.97 4.53 18.86
N GLU A 261 2.38 4.60 17.67
CA GLU A 261 0.95 4.36 17.47
C GLU A 261 0.65 2.86 17.33
N GLN A 262 -0.18 2.32 18.21
CA GLN A 262 -0.46 0.87 18.31
C GLN A 262 -1.83 0.52 17.70
N ARG A 263 -1.95 0.65 16.37
CA ARG A 263 -3.15 0.29 15.58
C ARG A 263 -2.81 0.07 14.11
N SER A 264 -3.59 -0.75 13.41
CA SER A 264 -3.39 -1.02 11.97
C SER A 264 -3.85 0.11 11.06
N SER A 265 -4.73 1.00 11.54
CA SER A 265 -5.34 2.09 10.75
C SER A 265 -5.92 1.64 9.41
N ASN A 266 -6.64 0.52 9.41
CA ASN A 266 -7.29 -0.02 8.22
C ASN A 266 -6.29 -0.49 7.13
N PHE A 267 -5.02 -0.74 7.50
CA PHE A 267 -4.01 -1.22 6.57
C PHE A 267 -3.97 -2.74 6.53
N MET A 268 -4.13 -3.33 5.35
CA MET A 268 -4.01 -4.76 5.04
C MET A 268 -4.72 -5.69 6.05
N ILE A 269 -5.92 -5.31 6.53
CA ILE A 269 -6.61 -6.00 7.62
C ILE A 269 -6.98 -7.46 7.29
N TRP A 270 -7.16 -7.79 6.01
CA TRP A 270 -7.36 -9.17 5.58
C TRP A 270 -6.04 -9.93 5.62
N GLN A 271 -5.02 -9.41 4.97
CA GLN A 271 -3.72 -10.07 4.82
C GLN A 271 -2.93 -10.11 6.14
N ALA A 272 -3.19 -9.17 7.08
CA ALA A 272 -2.52 -9.09 8.37
C ALA A 272 -3.26 -9.81 9.50
N ALA A 273 -4.26 -10.65 9.19
CA ALA A 273 -5.08 -11.32 10.21
C ALA A 273 -4.26 -12.20 11.18
N TYR A 274 -3.13 -12.72 10.73
CA TYR A 274 -2.22 -13.55 11.52
C TYR A 274 -0.80 -12.98 11.63
N ALA A 275 -0.64 -11.69 11.31
CA ALA A 275 0.65 -11.02 11.40
C ALA A 275 1.12 -10.85 12.85
N GLU A 276 2.43 -10.90 13.06
CA GLU A 276 3.04 -10.36 14.27
C GLU A 276 3.14 -8.84 14.15
N TYR A 277 2.77 -8.12 15.23
CA TYR A 277 2.78 -6.66 15.25
C TYR A 277 3.97 -6.14 16.03
N VAL A 278 4.79 -5.29 15.40
CA VAL A 278 5.88 -4.55 16.04
C VAL A 278 5.57 -3.06 15.94
N PHE A 279 5.51 -2.40 17.10
CA PHE A 279 5.30 -0.96 17.22
C PHE A 279 6.56 -0.31 17.75
N GLN A 280 7.05 0.73 17.06
CA GLN A 280 8.27 1.42 17.44
C GLN A 280 8.01 2.91 17.61
N ASP A 281 8.62 3.52 18.62
CA ASP A 281 8.39 4.93 18.98
C ASP A 281 9.03 5.91 18.00
N LYS A 282 10.06 5.47 17.28
CA LYS A 282 10.83 6.28 16.34
C LYS A 282 9.95 6.82 15.22
N LEU A 283 10.07 8.09 14.89
CA LEU A 283 9.32 8.71 13.79
C LEU A 283 9.90 8.27 12.44
N TRP A 284 9.04 8.10 11.43
CA TRP A 284 9.46 7.58 10.13
C TRP A 284 10.66 8.30 9.51
N PRO A 285 10.77 9.65 9.49
CA PRO A 285 11.95 10.32 8.91
C PRO A 285 13.28 10.08 9.63
N ASP A 286 13.25 9.59 10.87
CA ASP A 286 14.45 9.23 11.64
C ASP A 286 14.76 7.71 11.56
N TYR A 287 13.94 6.95 10.84
CA TYR A 287 14.03 5.51 10.67
C TYR A 287 15.07 5.14 9.62
N ASP A 288 15.71 3.97 9.72
CA ASP A 288 16.59 3.43 8.69
C ASP A 288 16.54 1.89 8.66
N ARG A 289 17.28 1.28 7.73
CA ARG A 289 17.28 -0.18 7.53
C ARG A 289 17.66 -0.98 8.78
N ARG A 290 18.44 -0.41 9.71
CA ARG A 290 18.83 -1.06 10.97
C ARG A 290 17.64 -1.24 11.89
N ASP A 291 16.68 -0.32 11.88
CA ASP A 291 15.44 -0.42 12.62
C ASP A 291 14.53 -1.54 12.06
N LEU A 292 14.51 -1.70 10.71
CA LEU A 292 13.83 -2.83 10.07
C LEU A 292 14.50 -4.16 10.47
N TRP A 293 15.83 -4.21 10.45
CA TRP A 293 16.55 -5.42 10.87
C TRP A 293 16.24 -5.79 12.31
N ALA A 294 16.26 -4.81 13.22
CA ALA A 294 15.90 -5.04 14.62
C ALA A 294 14.45 -5.55 14.78
N ALA A 295 13.51 -5.02 13.98
CA ALA A 295 12.12 -5.51 13.99
C ALA A 295 12.02 -6.96 13.48
N CYS A 296 12.83 -7.35 12.50
CA CYS A 296 12.90 -8.73 12.01
C CYS A 296 13.55 -9.67 13.04
N GLU A 297 14.58 -9.21 13.76
CA GLU A 297 15.15 -9.99 14.88
C GLU A 297 14.13 -10.18 16.01
N GLU A 298 13.35 -9.14 16.35
CA GLU A 298 12.26 -9.26 17.31
C GLU A 298 11.22 -10.29 16.85
N TYR A 299 10.82 -10.25 15.57
CA TYR A 299 9.88 -11.20 14.97
C TYR A 299 10.38 -12.65 15.09
N VAL A 300 11.64 -12.90 14.78
CA VAL A 300 12.26 -14.25 14.87
C VAL A 300 12.26 -14.78 16.30
N ASN A 301 12.47 -13.90 17.29
CA ASN A 301 12.49 -14.27 18.69
C ASN A 301 11.10 -14.55 19.30
N ARG A 302 10.01 -14.31 18.53
CA ARG A 302 8.65 -14.61 18.99
C ARG A 302 8.25 -16.05 18.66
N ASN A 303 7.66 -16.74 19.63
CA ASN A 303 7.08 -18.07 19.44
C ASN A 303 5.72 -17.99 18.73
N ARG A 304 5.69 -18.27 17.42
CA ARG A 304 4.44 -18.29 16.63
C ARG A 304 3.70 -19.62 16.86
N ARG A 305 2.56 -19.58 17.53
CA ARG A 305 1.79 -20.79 17.88
C ARG A 305 0.65 -21.11 16.91
N PHE A 306 0.23 -20.23 16.01
CA PHE A 306 -0.85 -20.41 15.03
C PHE A 306 -2.09 -21.17 15.57
N GLY A 307 -2.51 -20.88 16.82
CA GLY A 307 -3.61 -21.57 17.46
C GLY A 307 -3.34 -23.05 17.83
N ARG A 308 -2.09 -23.54 17.73
CA ARG A 308 -1.69 -24.86 18.21
C ARG A 308 -1.16 -24.71 19.63
N ALA A 309 -1.77 -25.47 20.57
CA ALA A 309 -1.34 -25.54 21.96
C ALA A 309 -0.01 -26.32 22.09
#